data_ee9513f40662bfe118f740d1088ea93c
#
_entry.id   ee9513f40662bfe118f740d1088ea93c
#
_cell.length_a   1.000
_cell.length_b   1.000
_cell.length_c   1.000
_cell.angle_alpha   90.00
_cell.angle_beta   90.00
_cell.angle_gamma   90.00
#
_symmetry.space_group_name_H-M   'P 1'
#
loop_
_entity.id
_entity.type
_entity.pdbx_description
1 polymer ?
#
loop_
_entity_poly.entity_id
_entity_poly.type
_entity_poly.pdbx_seq_one_letter_code
_entity_poly.pdbx_strand_id
1 'polypeptide(L)'
;MNVLVVGATSSLAQALIPLLRGQCDVLTAGRNGCDIELDLSSPHIEIPPGIDCVVNMAAAFGGKTFSDSLQAMDVNVLGLMKLCDASSKAGAKHLVHVSSIFSDLTSDSPFFGAYALSKRHSEDVARFCARECRLPIAVLKPSQIYGVGGQFRRHQPFLYTIMDRAERHEDIELFGSNDPLRNFIHAQDVARIVAAVVAMKIEGTYACVNPDNVTYSQIAEAAIAAFDSGSKVRFLKDKPDIPSNGFACDETLFRLVDCFPGISIARGMKMEAAHRGRAS
;
A
#
# COMPACT_ATOMS: atom_id res chain seq x y z
N MET A 1 7.27 6.16 -23.30
CA MET A 1 7.32 4.92 -22.49
C MET A 1 5.89 4.52 -22.18
N ASN A 2 5.53 3.27 -22.50
CA ASN A 2 4.19 2.74 -22.28
C ASN A 2 4.17 1.95 -20.95
N VAL A 3 3.35 2.38 -20.02
CA VAL A 3 3.24 1.77 -18.69
C VAL A 3 1.86 1.12 -18.52
N LEU A 4 1.83 -0.15 -18.14
CA LEU A 4 0.61 -0.86 -17.77
C LEU A 4 0.47 -0.87 -16.24
N VAL A 5 -0.60 -0.30 -15.72
CA VAL A 5 -0.93 -0.32 -14.28
C VAL A 5 -1.98 -1.40 -14.02
N VAL A 6 -1.58 -2.51 -13.38
CA VAL A 6 -2.45 -3.63 -13.00
C VAL A 6 -3.02 -3.39 -11.60
N GLY A 7 -4.33 -3.62 -11.42
CA GLY A 7 -5.05 -3.22 -10.22
C GLY A 7 -5.35 -1.72 -10.18
N ALA A 8 -5.60 -1.14 -11.35
CA ALA A 8 -5.76 0.30 -11.56
C ALA A 8 -6.94 0.93 -10.79
N THR A 9 -7.92 0.13 -10.37
CA THR A 9 -9.03 0.58 -9.52
C THR A 9 -8.68 0.67 -8.03
N SER A 10 -7.48 0.23 -7.62
CA SER A 10 -7.05 0.32 -6.23
C SER A 10 -6.82 1.77 -5.79
N SER A 11 -7.03 2.04 -4.50
CA SER A 11 -6.86 3.39 -3.94
C SER A 11 -5.44 3.96 -4.17
N LEU A 12 -4.42 3.10 -4.13
CA LEU A 12 -3.04 3.52 -4.39
C LEU A 12 -2.81 3.82 -5.88
N ALA A 13 -3.38 3.00 -6.79
CA ALA A 13 -3.27 3.24 -8.22
C ALA A 13 -3.94 4.56 -8.63
N GLN A 14 -5.04 4.95 -7.99
CA GLN A 14 -5.69 6.23 -8.20
C GLN A 14 -4.79 7.43 -7.85
N ALA A 15 -3.88 7.28 -6.90
CA ALA A 15 -2.88 8.30 -6.58
C ALA A 15 -1.70 8.29 -7.57
N LEU A 16 -1.34 7.12 -8.12
CA LEU A 16 -0.20 6.96 -9.02
C LEU A 16 -0.50 7.35 -10.47
N ILE A 17 -1.64 6.92 -11.01
CA ILE A 17 -1.96 7.06 -12.44
C ILE A 17 -1.84 8.52 -12.93
N PRO A 18 -2.33 9.55 -12.22
CA PRO A 18 -2.17 10.93 -12.63
C PRO A 18 -0.69 11.36 -12.73
N LEU A 19 0.17 10.89 -11.83
CA LEU A 19 1.61 11.19 -11.84
C LEU A 19 2.30 10.56 -13.05
N LEU A 20 1.96 9.31 -13.37
CA LEU A 20 2.52 8.61 -14.52
C LEU A 20 2.06 9.24 -15.84
N ARG A 21 0.77 9.60 -15.97
CA ARG A 21 0.22 10.26 -17.15
C ARG A 21 0.86 11.60 -17.47
N GLY A 22 1.45 12.27 -16.49
CA GLY A 22 2.25 13.46 -16.71
C GLY A 22 3.62 13.20 -17.34
N GLN A 23 4.06 11.94 -17.46
CA GLN A 23 5.42 11.56 -17.86
C GLN A 23 5.45 10.48 -18.97
N CYS A 24 4.41 9.70 -19.14
CA CYS A 24 4.36 8.56 -20.06
C CYS A 24 2.93 8.20 -20.46
N ASP A 25 2.79 7.33 -21.46
CA ASP A 25 1.51 6.75 -21.86
C ASP A 25 1.13 5.65 -20.85
N VAL A 26 -0.07 5.75 -20.29
CA VAL A 26 -0.56 4.82 -19.25
C VAL A 26 -1.78 4.08 -19.75
N LEU A 27 -1.67 2.75 -19.79
CA LEU A 27 -2.79 1.83 -19.89
C LEU A 27 -3.14 1.30 -18.50
N THR A 28 -4.41 1.15 -18.25
CA THR A 28 -4.95 0.62 -17.00
C THR A 28 -5.44 -0.82 -17.20
N ALA A 29 -5.17 -1.69 -16.22
CA ALA A 29 -5.66 -3.07 -16.25
C ALA A 29 -6.30 -3.46 -14.91
N GLY A 30 -7.39 -4.21 -14.99
CA GLY A 30 -8.12 -4.69 -13.83
C GLY A 30 -9.40 -5.41 -14.24
N ARG A 31 -10.16 -5.90 -13.27
CA ARG A 31 -11.36 -6.73 -13.50
C ARG A 31 -12.52 -5.98 -14.14
N ASN A 32 -12.61 -4.67 -13.93
CA ASN A 32 -13.70 -3.83 -14.44
C ASN A 32 -13.24 -2.39 -14.59
N GLY A 33 -13.78 -1.67 -15.59
CA GLY A 33 -13.61 -0.23 -15.72
C GLY A 33 -12.17 0.23 -16.05
N CYS A 34 -11.39 -0.62 -16.68
CA CYS A 34 -10.02 -0.38 -17.12
C CYS A 34 -9.92 -0.50 -18.64
N ASP A 35 -8.82 0.00 -19.22
CA ASP A 35 -8.55 -0.12 -20.67
C ASP A 35 -8.39 -1.60 -21.08
N ILE A 36 -7.88 -2.43 -20.16
CA ILE A 36 -7.67 -3.86 -20.35
C ILE A 36 -8.36 -4.61 -19.22
N GLU A 37 -9.23 -5.56 -19.56
CA GLU A 37 -9.79 -6.49 -18.59
C GLU A 37 -8.74 -7.54 -18.24
N LEU A 38 -8.33 -7.58 -16.96
CA LEU A 38 -7.31 -8.49 -16.47
C LEU A 38 -7.61 -8.91 -15.04
N ASP A 39 -7.78 -10.21 -14.83
CA ASP A 39 -7.93 -10.83 -13.51
C ASP A 39 -6.72 -11.74 -13.22
N LEU A 40 -5.99 -11.42 -12.16
CA LEU A 40 -4.81 -12.22 -11.74
C LEU A 40 -5.17 -13.63 -11.28
N SER A 41 -6.44 -13.90 -10.93
CA SER A 41 -6.92 -15.25 -10.62
C SER A 41 -7.22 -16.08 -11.88
N SER A 42 -7.32 -15.47 -13.05
CA SER A 42 -7.55 -16.19 -14.31
C SER A 42 -6.45 -17.21 -14.60
N PRO A 43 -6.77 -18.37 -15.19
CA PRO A 43 -5.79 -19.38 -15.57
C PRO A 43 -4.73 -18.83 -16.53
N HIS A 44 -5.15 -17.94 -17.43
CA HIS A 44 -4.29 -17.30 -18.43
C HIS A 44 -4.36 -15.79 -18.29
N ILE A 45 -3.21 -15.15 -18.40
CA ILE A 45 -3.05 -13.71 -18.41
C ILE A 45 -2.32 -13.33 -19.69
N GLU A 46 -2.88 -12.34 -20.39
CA GLU A 46 -2.28 -11.78 -21.58
C GLU A 46 -2.19 -10.25 -21.39
N ILE A 47 -1.09 -9.67 -21.84
CA ILE A 47 -0.91 -8.22 -21.92
C ILE A 47 -0.51 -7.85 -23.35
N PRO A 48 -0.96 -6.69 -23.85
CA PRO A 48 -0.65 -6.29 -25.22
C PRO A 48 0.84 -6.05 -25.42
N PRO A 49 1.36 -6.27 -26.65
CA PRO A 49 2.74 -5.94 -26.97
C PRO A 49 2.98 -4.44 -26.89
N GLY A 50 4.24 -4.03 -26.75
CA GLY A 50 4.63 -2.62 -26.73
C GLY A 50 4.52 -1.96 -25.35
N ILE A 51 4.29 -2.72 -24.28
CA ILE A 51 4.40 -2.27 -22.91
C ILE A 51 5.88 -2.27 -22.49
N ASP A 52 6.39 -1.13 -22.06
CA ASP A 52 7.76 -0.99 -21.56
C ASP A 52 7.89 -1.38 -20.10
N CYS A 53 6.90 -1.01 -19.26
CA CYS A 53 6.90 -1.26 -17.83
C CYS A 53 5.51 -1.71 -17.34
N VAL A 54 5.49 -2.72 -16.46
CA VAL A 54 4.27 -3.16 -15.77
C VAL A 54 4.36 -2.77 -14.29
N VAL A 55 3.33 -2.09 -13.77
CA VAL A 55 3.22 -1.75 -12.34
C VAL A 55 2.08 -2.56 -11.73
N ASN A 56 2.42 -3.56 -10.92
CA ASN A 56 1.43 -4.41 -10.24
C ASN A 56 1.06 -3.85 -8.87
N MET A 57 -0.14 -3.30 -8.78
CA MET A 57 -0.77 -2.81 -7.55
C MET A 57 -1.98 -3.66 -7.11
N ALA A 58 -2.27 -4.73 -7.84
CA ALA A 58 -3.33 -5.64 -7.47
C ALA A 58 -2.92 -6.47 -6.24
N ALA A 59 -3.86 -6.62 -5.31
CA ALA A 59 -3.68 -7.49 -4.14
C ALA A 59 -5.01 -7.98 -3.61
N ALA A 60 -5.03 -9.23 -3.14
CA ALA A 60 -6.06 -9.76 -2.26
C ALA A 60 -5.54 -9.74 -0.82
N PHE A 61 -6.31 -9.15 0.09
CA PHE A 61 -5.88 -8.96 1.50
C PHE A 61 -6.12 -10.21 2.36
N GLY A 62 -6.74 -11.28 1.79
CA GLY A 62 -7.26 -12.38 2.56
C GLY A 62 -8.49 -11.93 3.37
N GLY A 63 -8.88 -12.73 4.32
CA GLY A 63 -10.06 -12.47 5.16
C GLY A 63 -10.07 -13.41 6.36
N LYS A 64 -11.28 -13.76 6.83
CA LYS A 64 -11.45 -14.58 8.03
C LYS A 64 -11.58 -16.07 7.71
N THR A 65 -11.82 -16.43 6.46
CA THR A 65 -12.03 -17.81 6.03
C THR A 65 -10.80 -18.39 5.36
N PHE A 66 -10.70 -19.71 5.32
CA PHE A 66 -9.63 -20.39 4.58
C PHE A 66 -9.75 -20.12 3.07
N SER A 67 -10.97 -19.97 2.56
CA SER A 67 -11.21 -19.57 1.15
C SER A 67 -10.60 -18.20 0.83
N ASP A 68 -10.73 -17.22 1.74
CA ASP A 68 -10.09 -15.91 1.56
C ASP A 68 -8.55 -16.03 1.54
N SER A 69 -8.01 -16.97 2.33
CA SER A 69 -6.57 -17.24 2.34
C SER A 69 -6.09 -17.85 1.03
N LEU A 70 -6.86 -18.79 0.46
CA LEU A 70 -6.59 -19.38 -0.86
C LEU A 70 -6.63 -18.30 -1.95
N GLN A 71 -7.63 -17.42 -1.92
CA GLN A 71 -7.71 -16.31 -2.85
C GLN A 71 -6.50 -15.37 -2.74
N ALA A 72 -6.00 -15.10 -1.52
CA ALA A 72 -4.79 -14.30 -1.36
C ALA A 72 -3.57 -14.96 -2.00
N MET A 73 -3.42 -16.29 -1.88
CA MET A 73 -2.34 -17.03 -2.54
C MET A 73 -2.50 -17.04 -4.07
N ASP A 74 -3.70 -17.27 -4.56
CA ASP A 74 -3.96 -17.30 -6.01
C ASP A 74 -3.65 -15.95 -6.67
N VAL A 75 -4.17 -14.84 -6.11
CA VAL A 75 -3.98 -13.50 -6.69
C VAL A 75 -2.56 -12.98 -6.46
N ASN A 76 -2.05 -13.06 -5.21
CA ASN A 76 -0.80 -12.38 -4.86
C ASN A 76 0.44 -13.17 -5.29
N VAL A 77 0.36 -14.50 -5.34
CA VAL A 77 1.52 -15.38 -5.61
C VAL A 77 1.44 -15.93 -7.02
N LEU A 78 0.43 -16.76 -7.32
CA LEU A 78 0.28 -17.36 -8.65
C LEU A 78 -0.04 -16.29 -9.70
N GLY A 79 -0.88 -15.31 -9.35
CA GLY A 79 -1.21 -14.19 -10.23
C GLY A 79 0.01 -13.35 -10.60
N LEU A 80 0.92 -13.10 -9.64
CA LEU A 80 2.18 -12.42 -9.95
C LEU A 80 3.07 -13.25 -10.88
N MET A 81 3.18 -14.57 -10.65
CA MET A 81 3.98 -15.44 -11.52
C MET A 81 3.47 -15.40 -12.96
N LYS A 82 2.15 -15.54 -13.15
CA LYS A 82 1.51 -15.43 -14.47
C LYS A 82 1.73 -14.07 -15.10
N LEU A 83 1.64 -12.98 -14.30
CA LEU A 83 1.88 -11.63 -14.79
C LEU A 83 3.34 -11.40 -15.24
N CYS A 84 4.31 -11.96 -14.53
CA CYS A 84 5.71 -11.88 -14.93
C CYS A 84 5.97 -12.58 -16.28
N ASP A 85 5.40 -13.78 -16.47
CA ASP A 85 5.49 -14.52 -17.73
C ASP A 85 4.83 -13.75 -18.88
N ALA A 86 3.61 -13.24 -18.68
CA ALA A 86 2.91 -12.42 -19.67
C ALA A 86 3.68 -11.13 -20.01
N SER A 87 4.27 -10.48 -18.98
CA SER A 87 5.08 -9.28 -19.16
C SER A 87 6.33 -9.54 -20.02
N SER A 88 7.03 -10.64 -19.72
CA SER A 88 8.21 -11.04 -20.49
C SER A 88 7.85 -11.39 -21.95
N LYS A 89 6.78 -12.13 -22.19
CA LYS A 89 6.29 -12.48 -23.52
C LYS A 89 5.86 -11.26 -24.33
N ALA A 90 5.27 -10.24 -23.69
CA ALA A 90 4.92 -8.97 -24.31
C ALA A 90 6.14 -8.06 -24.58
N GLY A 91 7.33 -8.43 -24.11
CA GLY A 91 8.57 -7.70 -24.31
C GLY A 91 8.79 -6.54 -23.33
N ALA A 92 8.09 -6.53 -22.19
CA ALA A 92 8.31 -5.55 -21.14
C ALA A 92 9.77 -5.56 -20.66
N LYS A 93 10.28 -4.38 -20.31
CA LYS A 93 11.67 -4.17 -19.91
C LYS A 93 11.83 -3.98 -18.40
N HIS A 94 10.71 -3.80 -17.68
CA HIS A 94 10.69 -3.56 -16.25
C HIS A 94 9.35 -3.96 -15.65
N LEU A 95 9.35 -4.45 -14.40
CA LEU A 95 8.14 -4.68 -13.61
C LEU A 95 8.34 -4.11 -12.20
N VAL A 96 7.36 -3.35 -11.72
CA VAL A 96 7.29 -2.87 -10.33
C VAL A 96 6.16 -3.61 -9.60
N HIS A 97 6.51 -4.35 -8.56
CA HIS A 97 5.53 -5.05 -7.71
C HIS A 97 5.40 -4.38 -6.35
N VAL A 98 4.18 -3.97 -6.01
CA VAL A 98 3.87 -3.45 -4.69
C VAL A 98 3.53 -4.60 -3.74
N SER A 99 4.50 -4.93 -2.88
CA SER A 99 4.37 -5.89 -1.79
C SER A 99 3.85 -5.20 -0.51
N SER A 100 4.38 -5.55 0.65
CA SER A 100 4.07 -4.95 1.95
C SER A 100 5.20 -5.24 2.93
N ILE A 101 5.48 -4.30 3.84
CA ILE A 101 6.42 -4.53 4.95
C ILE A 101 5.95 -5.67 5.87
N PHE A 102 4.67 -6.04 5.84
CA PHE A 102 4.13 -7.17 6.59
C PHE A 102 4.70 -8.52 6.13
N SER A 103 5.30 -8.60 4.93
CA SER A 103 6.05 -9.78 4.49
C SER A 103 7.22 -10.14 5.41
N ASP A 104 7.78 -9.16 6.14
CA ASP A 104 8.90 -9.34 7.06
C ASP A 104 8.47 -9.82 8.46
N LEU A 105 7.17 -9.82 8.76
CA LEU A 105 6.66 -10.26 10.06
C LEU A 105 6.98 -11.74 10.30
N THR A 106 7.44 -12.07 11.48
CA THR A 106 7.65 -13.47 11.90
C THR A 106 6.29 -14.19 12.13
N SER A 107 6.28 -15.50 12.03
CA SER A 107 5.04 -16.31 12.13
C SER A 107 4.36 -16.23 13.50
N ASP A 108 5.08 -15.84 14.54
CA ASP A 108 4.59 -15.61 15.90
C ASP A 108 4.05 -14.20 16.13
N SER A 109 4.21 -13.29 15.15
CA SER A 109 3.64 -11.95 15.24
C SER A 109 2.11 -12.01 15.25
N PRO A 110 1.42 -11.26 16.16
CA PRO A 110 -0.03 -11.19 16.18
C PRO A 110 -0.64 -10.54 14.92
N PHE A 111 0.19 -9.91 14.10
CA PHE A 111 -0.20 -9.31 12.81
C PHE A 111 0.10 -10.22 11.61
N PHE A 112 0.69 -11.40 11.85
CA PHE A 112 0.96 -12.35 10.79
C PHE A 112 -0.33 -13.11 10.39
N GLY A 113 -0.59 -13.20 9.10
CA GLY A 113 -1.75 -13.90 8.56
C GLY A 113 -1.57 -14.19 7.07
N ALA A 114 -2.62 -14.67 6.42
CA ALA A 114 -2.58 -15.06 5.01
C ALA A 114 -2.07 -13.95 4.08
N TYR A 115 -2.41 -12.67 4.38
CA TYR A 115 -1.89 -11.54 3.62
C TYR A 115 -0.37 -11.42 3.72
N ALA A 116 0.18 -11.40 4.96
CA ALA A 116 1.62 -11.31 5.19
C ALA A 116 2.36 -12.49 4.53
N LEU A 117 1.84 -13.70 4.69
CA LEU A 117 2.37 -14.92 4.08
C LEU A 117 2.36 -14.83 2.55
N SER A 118 1.24 -14.43 1.94
CA SER A 118 1.15 -14.31 0.48
C SER A 118 2.08 -13.24 -0.08
N LYS A 119 2.27 -12.11 0.64
CA LYS A 119 3.22 -11.07 0.23
C LYS A 119 4.66 -11.56 0.32
N ARG A 120 5.04 -12.32 1.36
CA ARG A 120 6.36 -12.96 1.46
C ARG A 120 6.61 -13.89 0.27
N HIS A 121 5.68 -14.78 -0.03
CA HIS A 121 5.81 -15.70 -1.17
C HIS A 121 5.81 -14.96 -2.52
N SER A 122 5.09 -13.84 -2.65
CA SER A 122 5.14 -13.04 -3.87
C SER A 122 6.53 -12.41 -4.10
N GLU A 123 7.26 -12.09 -3.04
CA GLU A 123 8.65 -11.60 -3.15
C GLU A 123 9.62 -12.68 -3.60
N ASP A 124 9.44 -13.93 -3.12
CA ASP A 124 10.20 -15.09 -3.60
C ASP A 124 9.90 -15.36 -5.07
N VAL A 125 8.64 -15.31 -5.47
CA VAL A 125 8.22 -15.44 -6.87
C VAL A 125 8.81 -14.33 -7.73
N ALA A 126 8.78 -13.07 -7.27
CA ALA A 126 9.38 -11.96 -8.01
C ALA A 126 10.88 -12.18 -8.27
N ARG A 127 11.63 -12.62 -7.26
CA ARG A 127 13.07 -12.95 -7.41
C ARG A 127 13.30 -14.11 -8.35
N PHE A 128 12.48 -15.15 -8.29
CA PHE A 128 12.53 -16.28 -9.22
C PHE A 128 12.25 -15.82 -10.65
N CYS A 129 11.15 -15.11 -10.89
CA CYS A 129 10.75 -14.63 -12.21
C CYS A 129 11.75 -13.64 -12.81
N ALA A 130 12.38 -12.78 -12.00
CA ALA A 130 13.40 -11.86 -12.50
C ALA A 130 14.54 -12.59 -13.22
N ARG A 131 14.93 -13.78 -12.73
CA ARG A 131 15.95 -14.61 -13.36
C ARG A 131 15.41 -15.38 -14.54
N GLU A 132 14.33 -16.13 -14.36
CA GLU A 132 13.80 -17.05 -15.38
C GLU A 132 13.26 -16.29 -16.60
N CYS A 133 12.54 -15.17 -16.35
CA CYS A 133 11.99 -14.33 -17.41
C CYS A 133 12.96 -13.27 -17.92
N ARG A 134 14.15 -13.13 -17.32
CA ARG A 134 15.12 -12.05 -17.60
C ARG A 134 14.46 -10.66 -17.58
N LEU A 135 13.56 -10.46 -16.63
CA LEU A 135 12.78 -9.25 -16.46
C LEU A 135 13.26 -8.52 -15.19
N PRO A 136 13.85 -7.34 -15.30
CA PRO A 136 14.19 -6.51 -14.14
C PRO A 136 12.95 -6.21 -13.31
N ILE A 137 12.98 -6.55 -12.01
CA ILE A 137 11.82 -6.37 -11.10
C ILE A 137 12.23 -5.53 -9.89
N ALA A 138 11.43 -4.48 -9.61
CA ALA A 138 11.43 -3.79 -8.34
C ALA A 138 10.30 -4.32 -7.45
N VAL A 139 10.61 -4.67 -6.21
CA VAL A 139 9.63 -5.01 -5.18
C VAL A 139 9.65 -3.94 -4.11
N LEU A 140 8.52 -3.26 -3.93
CA LEU A 140 8.37 -2.20 -2.93
C LEU A 140 7.50 -2.69 -1.78
N LYS A 141 7.96 -2.50 -0.54
CA LYS A 141 7.30 -2.95 0.68
C LYS A 141 6.79 -1.77 1.51
N PRO A 142 5.66 -1.15 1.14
CA PRO A 142 5.12 -0.05 1.93
C PRO A 142 4.61 -0.51 3.30
N SER A 143 4.65 0.40 4.27
CA SER A 143 3.95 0.25 5.55
C SER A 143 2.43 0.46 5.38
N GLN A 144 1.71 0.74 6.47
CA GLN A 144 0.25 0.91 6.42
C GLN A 144 -0.11 2.16 5.60
N ILE A 145 -0.63 1.94 4.38
CA ILE A 145 -0.98 3.04 3.46
C ILE A 145 -2.30 3.66 3.88
N TYR A 146 -2.33 4.99 3.96
CA TYR A 146 -3.54 5.78 4.13
C TYR A 146 -3.57 6.95 3.13
N GLY A 147 -4.69 7.64 3.02
CA GLY A 147 -4.82 8.78 2.09
C GLY A 147 -6.14 9.51 2.27
N VAL A 148 -6.38 10.47 1.40
CA VAL A 148 -7.54 11.36 1.44
C VAL A 148 -8.77 10.71 0.77
N GLY A 149 -9.97 11.09 1.24
CA GLY A 149 -11.25 10.71 0.63
C GLY A 149 -11.84 9.38 1.08
N GLY A 150 -11.33 8.79 2.16
CA GLY A 150 -11.90 7.59 2.79
C GLY A 150 -11.72 6.29 2.03
N GLN A 151 -11.06 6.30 0.88
CA GLN A 151 -10.85 5.10 0.04
C GLN A 151 -10.03 4.01 0.73
N PHE A 152 -9.20 4.38 1.70
CA PHE A 152 -8.41 3.45 2.51
C PHE A 152 -9.11 2.98 3.79
N ARG A 153 -10.32 3.49 4.09
CA ARG A 153 -11.08 3.18 5.31
C ARG A 153 -11.23 1.66 5.56
N ARG A 154 -11.52 0.91 4.50
CA ARG A 154 -11.66 -0.54 4.59
C ARG A 154 -10.40 -1.24 5.12
N HIS A 155 -9.22 -0.69 4.82
CA HIS A 155 -7.92 -1.28 5.18
C HIS A 155 -7.31 -0.64 6.42
N GLN A 156 -7.75 0.58 6.77
CA GLN A 156 -7.28 1.33 7.94
C GLN A 156 -8.47 1.82 8.81
N PRO A 157 -9.38 0.91 9.24
CA PRO A 157 -10.61 1.32 9.93
C PRO A 157 -10.32 2.11 11.21
N PHE A 158 -9.29 1.73 11.97
CA PHE A 158 -8.88 2.43 13.18
C PHE A 158 -8.56 3.90 12.93
N LEU A 159 -7.71 4.20 11.95
CA LEU A 159 -7.29 5.55 11.62
C LEU A 159 -8.49 6.44 11.24
N TYR A 160 -9.37 5.92 10.38
CA TYR A 160 -10.53 6.68 9.93
C TYR A 160 -11.61 6.81 11.01
N THR A 161 -11.73 5.85 11.93
CA THR A 161 -12.62 5.97 13.10
C THR A 161 -12.17 7.09 14.03
N ILE A 162 -10.85 7.23 14.25
CA ILE A 162 -10.30 8.35 15.03
C ILE A 162 -10.64 9.69 14.38
N MET A 163 -10.44 9.83 13.06
CA MET A 163 -10.80 11.04 12.33
C MET A 163 -12.30 11.33 12.39
N ASP A 164 -13.17 10.33 12.28
CA ASP A 164 -14.62 10.48 12.38
C ASP A 164 -15.06 10.97 13.77
N ARG A 165 -14.46 10.44 14.84
CA ARG A 165 -14.73 10.90 16.21
C ARG A 165 -14.27 12.33 16.42
N ALA A 166 -13.08 12.67 15.95
CA ALA A 166 -12.57 14.04 16.02
C ALA A 166 -13.50 15.03 15.28
N GLU A 167 -13.92 14.70 14.06
CA GLU A 167 -14.84 15.52 13.26
C GLU A 167 -16.20 15.76 13.97
N ARG A 168 -16.69 14.75 14.71
CA ARG A 168 -17.94 14.85 15.46
C ARG A 168 -17.78 15.40 16.87
N HIS A 169 -16.58 15.82 17.27
CA HIS A 169 -16.25 16.27 18.63
C HIS A 169 -16.52 15.22 19.71
N GLU A 170 -16.46 13.93 19.36
CA GLU A 170 -16.63 12.80 20.29
C GLU A 170 -15.29 12.41 20.92
N ASP A 171 -15.31 12.01 22.20
CA ASP A 171 -14.09 11.53 22.88
C ASP A 171 -13.50 10.29 22.16
N ILE A 172 -12.18 10.27 22.04
CA ILE A 172 -11.43 9.18 21.38
C ILE A 172 -10.98 8.19 22.44
N GLU A 173 -11.53 6.98 22.40
CA GLU A 173 -11.22 5.90 23.31
C GLU A 173 -10.19 4.95 22.70
N LEU A 174 -9.07 4.77 23.38
CA LEU A 174 -7.98 3.86 23.04
C LEU A 174 -7.97 2.67 24.01
N PHE A 175 -7.84 1.46 23.49
CA PHE A 175 -7.87 0.25 24.32
C PHE A 175 -6.52 0.01 24.99
N GLY A 176 -6.58 -0.48 26.25
CA GLY A 176 -5.43 -0.86 27.04
C GLY A 176 -4.85 0.26 27.90
N SER A 177 -3.74 -0.07 28.54
CA SER A 177 -2.95 0.85 29.36
C SER A 177 -1.68 1.34 28.65
N ASN A 178 -1.31 0.72 27.52
CA ASN A 178 -0.15 1.06 26.71
C ASN A 178 -0.52 2.04 25.60
N ASP A 179 0.51 2.66 25.00
CA ASP A 179 0.36 3.53 23.83
C ASP A 179 1.12 2.92 22.64
N PRO A 180 0.50 2.02 21.86
CA PRO A 180 1.20 1.20 20.88
C PRO A 180 1.61 2.01 19.65
N LEU A 181 2.77 1.65 19.10
CA LEU A 181 3.32 2.23 17.87
C LEU A 181 2.64 1.67 16.62
N ARG A 182 2.55 2.52 15.60
CA ARG A 182 2.18 2.20 14.22
C ARG A 182 3.08 2.93 13.24
N ASN A 183 3.18 2.39 12.04
CA ASN A 183 3.82 3.09 10.92
C ASN A 183 2.81 3.29 9.80
N PHE A 184 2.56 4.54 9.46
CA PHE A 184 1.67 4.94 8.37
C PHE A 184 2.42 5.72 7.32
N ILE A 185 2.23 5.37 6.05
CA ILE A 185 2.75 6.13 4.91
C ILE A 185 1.60 6.66 4.05
N HIS A 186 1.70 7.91 3.62
CA HIS A 186 0.64 8.50 2.81
C HIS A 186 0.69 8.00 1.36
N ALA A 187 -0.49 7.72 0.77
CA ALA A 187 -0.61 7.19 -0.59
C ALA A 187 0.08 8.06 -1.66
N GLN A 188 0.06 9.39 -1.50
CA GLN A 188 0.77 10.29 -2.42
C GLN A 188 2.30 10.14 -2.33
N ASP A 189 2.85 9.86 -1.14
CA ASP A 189 4.28 9.59 -1.01
C ASP A 189 4.66 8.28 -1.68
N VAL A 190 3.89 7.20 -1.43
CA VAL A 190 4.11 5.91 -2.11
C VAL A 190 3.99 6.09 -3.63
N ALA A 191 2.99 6.81 -4.11
CA ALA A 191 2.78 7.06 -5.54
C ALA A 191 3.97 7.80 -6.18
N ARG A 192 4.51 8.84 -5.52
CA ARG A 192 5.71 9.56 -5.99
C ARG A 192 6.93 8.65 -6.06
N ILE A 193 7.14 7.82 -5.02
CA ILE A 193 8.25 6.86 -4.97
C ILE A 193 8.12 5.82 -6.08
N VAL A 194 6.92 5.24 -6.28
CA VAL A 194 6.68 4.28 -7.38
C VAL A 194 6.93 4.93 -8.74
N ALA A 195 6.47 6.16 -8.97
CA ALA A 195 6.71 6.87 -10.22
C ALA A 195 8.21 7.10 -10.48
N ALA A 196 8.98 7.44 -9.44
CA ALA A 196 10.43 7.58 -9.54
C ALA A 196 11.13 6.25 -9.83
N VAL A 197 10.71 5.15 -9.18
CA VAL A 197 11.20 3.79 -9.46
C VAL A 197 10.97 3.39 -10.92
N VAL A 198 9.77 3.68 -11.46
CA VAL A 198 9.44 3.44 -12.87
C VAL A 198 10.33 4.26 -13.80
N ALA A 199 10.49 5.57 -13.53
CA ALA A 199 11.29 6.47 -14.35
C ALA A 199 12.77 6.09 -14.38
N MET A 200 13.33 5.68 -13.24
CA MET A 200 14.73 5.33 -13.07
C MET A 200 15.02 3.83 -13.32
N LYS A 201 13.98 3.03 -13.55
CA LYS A 201 14.10 1.56 -13.78
C LYS A 201 14.86 0.87 -12.66
N ILE A 202 14.58 1.25 -11.41
CA ILE A 202 15.21 0.63 -10.24
C ILE A 202 14.78 -0.82 -10.14
N GLU A 203 15.73 -1.72 -9.85
CA GLU A 203 15.47 -3.13 -9.59
C GLU A 203 15.94 -3.51 -8.18
N GLY A 204 15.36 -4.56 -7.61
CA GLY A 204 15.66 -5.03 -6.26
C GLY A 204 14.44 -5.01 -5.33
N THR A 205 14.64 -5.29 -4.05
CA THR A 205 13.59 -5.33 -3.03
C THR A 205 13.89 -4.30 -1.96
N TYR A 206 12.92 -3.40 -1.68
CA TYR A 206 13.12 -2.26 -0.81
C TYR A 206 11.94 -2.04 0.12
N ALA A 207 12.25 -1.69 1.38
CA ALA A 207 11.25 -1.13 2.29
C ALA A 207 10.81 0.26 1.79
N CYS A 208 9.52 0.56 1.97
CA CYS A 208 8.93 1.86 1.69
C CYS A 208 8.13 2.29 2.92
N VAL A 209 8.84 2.54 4.01
CA VAL A 209 8.33 2.77 5.37
C VAL A 209 8.51 4.23 5.71
N ASN A 210 7.50 4.85 6.35
CA ASN A 210 7.66 6.22 6.83
C ASN A 210 8.78 6.27 7.88
N PRO A 211 9.68 7.26 7.85
CA PRO A 211 10.72 7.43 8.87
C PRO A 211 10.17 7.46 10.30
N ASP A 212 8.97 8.01 10.49
CA ASP A 212 8.36 8.17 11.80
C ASP A 212 7.36 7.05 12.11
N ASN A 213 7.59 6.35 13.22
CA ASN A 213 6.54 5.59 13.88
C ASN A 213 5.76 6.53 14.80
N VAL A 214 4.44 6.34 14.88
CA VAL A 214 3.54 7.19 15.67
C VAL A 214 2.75 6.34 16.66
N THR A 215 2.50 6.88 17.86
CA THR A 215 1.67 6.21 18.86
C THR A 215 0.18 6.46 18.61
N TYR A 216 -0.67 5.69 19.26
CA TYR A 216 -2.11 5.88 19.16
C TYR A 216 -2.56 7.25 19.70
N SER A 217 -1.94 7.74 20.78
CA SER A 217 -2.21 9.09 21.30
C SER A 217 -1.79 10.18 20.30
N GLN A 218 -0.62 10.05 19.69
CA GLN A 218 -0.17 11.00 18.65
C GLN A 218 -1.10 11.03 17.44
N ILE A 219 -1.64 9.86 17.04
CA ILE A 219 -2.62 9.78 15.96
C ILE A 219 -3.91 10.51 16.36
N ALA A 220 -4.39 10.29 17.59
CA ALA A 220 -5.62 10.93 18.09
C ALA A 220 -5.43 12.45 18.23
N GLU A 221 -4.32 12.90 18.78
CA GLU A 221 -3.98 14.33 18.91
C GLU A 221 -3.86 15.01 17.53
N ALA A 222 -3.25 14.34 16.56
CA ALA A 222 -3.18 14.84 15.18
C ALA A 222 -4.56 15.00 14.54
N ALA A 223 -5.49 14.06 14.80
CA ALA A 223 -6.87 14.18 14.33
C ALA A 223 -7.60 15.32 15.02
N ILE A 224 -7.53 15.43 16.35
CA ILE A 224 -8.13 16.52 17.13
C ILE A 224 -7.68 17.88 16.58
N ALA A 225 -6.37 18.04 16.38
CA ALA A 225 -5.81 19.28 15.83
C ALA A 225 -6.21 19.54 14.37
N ALA A 226 -6.39 18.50 13.56
CA ALA A 226 -6.76 18.63 12.15
C ALA A 226 -8.22 19.05 11.95
N PHE A 227 -9.12 18.59 12.83
CA PHE A 227 -10.55 18.87 12.78
C PHE A 227 -10.98 20.00 13.73
N ASP A 228 -10.04 20.68 14.36
CA ASP A 228 -10.30 21.73 15.39
C ASP A 228 -11.31 21.23 16.46
N SER A 229 -11.04 20.02 16.97
CA SER A 229 -11.99 19.28 17.80
C SER A 229 -11.79 19.51 19.29
N GLY A 230 -12.89 19.55 20.02
CA GLY A 230 -12.91 19.53 21.50
C GLY A 230 -12.79 18.13 22.12
N SER A 231 -12.60 17.08 21.31
CA SER A 231 -12.48 15.69 21.78
C SER A 231 -11.33 15.50 22.77
N LYS A 232 -11.52 14.55 23.69
CA LYS A 232 -10.48 14.14 24.64
C LYS A 232 -10.03 12.71 24.33
N VAL A 233 -8.74 12.42 24.55
CA VAL A 233 -8.20 11.08 24.45
C VAL A 233 -8.32 10.38 25.80
N ARG A 234 -8.86 9.17 25.80
CA ARG A 234 -9.03 8.34 27.01
C ARG A 234 -8.54 6.91 26.75
N PHE A 235 -7.69 6.39 27.66
CA PHE A 235 -7.30 4.99 27.64
C PHE A 235 -8.25 4.14 28.48
N LEU A 236 -8.85 3.12 27.86
CA LEU A 236 -9.74 2.15 28.50
C LEU A 236 -8.88 1.03 29.10
N LYS A 237 -8.39 1.25 30.33
CA LYS A 237 -7.45 0.34 31.02
C LYS A 237 -8.03 -1.03 31.38
N ASP A 238 -9.35 -1.17 31.32
CA ASP A 238 -10.09 -2.43 31.48
C ASP A 238 -10.09 -3.30 30.21
N LYS A 239 -9.65 -2.76 29.09
CA LYS A 239 -9.49 -3.46 27.81
C LYS A 239 -8.06 -3.99 27.64
N PRO A 240 -7.87 -5.07 26.85
CA PRO A 240 -6.54 -5.60 26.58
C PRO A 240 -5.62 -4.56 25.94
N ASP A 241 -4.33 -4.62 26.30
CA ASP A 241 -3.27 -3.89 25.64
C ASP A 241 -3.16 -4.28 24.15
N ILE A 242 -2.85 -3.32 23.31
CA ILE A 242 -2.69 -3.53 21.86
C ILE A 242 -1.19 -3.66 21.56
N PRO A 243 -0.73 -4.70 20.86
CA PRO A 243 0.68 -4.83 20.50
C PRO A 243 1.13 -3.72 19.55
N SER A 244 2.38 -3.27 19.71
CA SER A 244 3.01 -2.32 18.78
C SER A 244 3.32 -2.99 17.44
N ASN A 245 3.21 -2.20 16.35
CA ASN A 245 3.57 -2.60 14.99
C ASN A 245 4.27 -1.43 14.30
N GLY A 246 5.44 -1.08 14.80
CA GLY A 246 6.35 -0.12 14.21
C GLY A 246 7.42 -0.82 13.37
N PHE A 247 8.04 -0.09 12.47
CA PHE A 247 9.09 -0.61 11.58
C PHE A 247 10.30 0.33 11.58
N ALA A 248 11.49 -0.23 11.43
CA ALA A 248 12.70 0.56 11.18
C ALA A 248 12.67 1.09 9.74
N CYS A 249 13.03 2.35 9.57
CA CYS A 249 13.14 2.93 8.24
C CYS A 249 14.51 2.58 7.63
N ASP A 250 14.47 1.98 6.44
CA ASP A 250 15.62 1.84 5.55
C ASP A 250 15.48 2.88 4.42
N GLU A 251 16.34 3.89 4.44
CA GLU A 251 16.33 4.99 3.48
C GLU A 251 16.94 4.63 2.11
N THR A 252 17.44 3.41 1.92
CA THR A 252 18.16 3.00 0.71
C THR A 252 17.37 3.34 -0.57
N LEU A 253 16.09 2.96 -0.63
CA LEU A 253 15.24 3.29 -1.78
C LEU A 253 15.10 4.80 -1.97
N PHE A 254 14.82 5.54 -0.90
CA PHE A 254 14.55 6.98 -0.96
C PHE A 254 15.76 7.74 -1.48
N ARG A 255 16.97 7.32 -1.10
CA ARG A 255 18.24 7.89 -1.59
C ARG A 255 18.49 7.52 -3.05
N LEU A 256 18.19 6.27 -3.45
CA LEU A 256 18.35 5.82 -4.84
C LEU A 256 17.48 6.61 -5.83
N VAL A 257 16.25 6.95 -5.41
CA VAL A 257 15.29 7.66 -6.29
C VAL A 257 15.19 9.15 -5.97
N ASP A 258 15.97 9.67 -5.05
CA ASP A 258 15.91 11.06 -4.54
C ASP A 258 14.48 11.49 -4.20
N CYS A 259 13.73 10.60 -3.55
CA CYS A 259 12.32 10.83 -3.22
C CYS A 259 12.00 10.26 -1.83
N PHE A 260 11.84 11.15 -0.85
CA PHE A 260 11.52 10.81 0.53
C PHE A 260 10.03 10.98 0.83
N PRO A 261 9.45 10.17 1.74
CA PRO A 261 8.14 10.45 2.31
C PRO A 261 8.14 11.82 3.00
N GLY A 262 7.22 12.69 2.63
CA GLY A 262 7.16 14.07 3.14
C GLY A 262 5.83 14.41 3.81
N ILE A 263 4.89 13.47 3.90
CA ILE A 263 3.57 13.68 4.51
C ILE A 263 3.51 12.94 5.84
N SER A 264 3.72 13.70 6.94
CA SER A 264 3.52 13.19 8.29
C SER A 264 2.04 12.86 8.55
N ILE A 265 1.77 12.07 9.61
CA ILE A 265 0.38 11.75 10.00
C ILE A 265 -0.44 13.02 10.25
N ALA A 266 0.13 14.02 10.92
CA ALA A 266 -0.53 15.29 11.19
C ALA A 266 -0.88 16.06 9.91
N ARG A 267 0.03 16.08 8.92
CA ARG A 267 -0.23 16.70 7.62
C ARG A 267 -1.30 15.94 6.83
N GLY A 268 -1.23 14.62 6.80
CA GLY A 268 -2.22 13.79 6.12
C GLY A 268 -3.63 13.93 6.70
N MET A 269 -3.76 14.05 8.02
CA MET A 269 -5.04 14.31 8.67
C MET A 269 -5.60 15.70 8.34
N LYS A 270 -4.76 16.73 8.28
CA LYS A 270 -5.20 18.06 7.81
C LYS A 270 -5.67 18.02 6.35
N MET A 271 -5.03 17.23 5.50
CA MET A 271 -5.47 17.05 4.11
C MET A 271 -6.84 16.35 4.04
N GLU A 272 -7.09 15.33 4.87
CA GLU A 272 -8.40 14.67 4.96
C GLU A 272 -9.48 15.61 5.52
N ALA A 273 -9.21 16.37 6.57
CA ALA A 273 -10.12 17.35 7.12
C ALA A 273 -10.50 18.43 6.08
N ALA A 274 -9.52 18.96 5.35
CA ALA A 274 -9.74 19.91 4.27
C ALA A 274 -10.58 19.32 3.11
N HIS A 275 -10.40 18.02 2.81
CA HIS A 275 -11.20 17.32 1.81
C HIS A 275 -12.65 17.19 2.25
N ARG A 276 -12.90 16.80 3.50
CA ARG A 276 -14.26 16.66 4.06
C ARG A 276 -14.99 18.00 4.14
N GLY A 277 -14.30 19.06 4.57
CA GLY A 277 -14.86 20.41 4.62
C GLY A 277 -15.21 21.02 3.26
N ARG A 278 -14.70 20.46 2.15
CA ARG A 278 -15.10 20.84 0.78
C ARG A 278 -16.23 20.00 0.22
N ALA A 279 -16.50 18.87 0.84
CA ALA A 279 -17.57 17.95 0.43
C ALA A 279 -18.89 18.19 1.21
N SER A 280 -18.85 19.01 2.25
CA SER A 280 -20.01 19.49 3.03
C SER A 280 -20.46 20.86 2.54
#